data_5e59234e2e03cd7790822691c0193036
#
_entry.id   5e59234e2e03cd7790822691c0193036
#
_cell.length_a   1.000
_cell.length_b   1.000
_cell.length_c   1.000
_cell.angle_alpha   90.00
_cell.angle_beta   90.00
_cell.angle_gamma   90.00
#
_symmetry.space_group_name_H-M   'P 1'
#
loop_
_entity.id
_entity.type
_entity.pdbx_description
1 polymer ?
#
loop_
_entity_poly.entity_id
_entity_poly.type
_entity_poly.pdbx_seq_one_letter_code
_entity_poly.pdbx_strand_id
1 'polypeptide(L)'
;LIVGNKQNIYFEKYAKDFPKNQPQTIMSITKMFINLFVGELLNNKSINLDKKVSYYLPKIGSGYANAKVQDVLNMNVINAYTEDYTKAYSSSFLHEPVGGWRLPKSGDTHLSQESYLNTIKSKKNKNLKNKSNLAFYKSANTDVIGLIVEKISGKSLRHWMLRAVEAAGFEDGLYICLLYTSDAADELRS
;
A
#
# COMPACT_ATOMS: atom_id res chain seq x y z
N LEU A 1 3.97 18.41 -17.49
CA LEU A 1 3.73 17.45 -18.57
C LEU A 1 5.07 17.09 -19.22
N ILE A 2 5.36 15.80 -19.26
CA ILE A 2 6.56 15.26 -19.92
C ILE A 2 6.10 14.27 -20.99
N VAL A 3 6.68 14.36 -22.18
CA VAL A 3 6.48 13.41 -23.26
C VAL A 3 7.85 12.91 -23.73
N GLY A 4 8.05 11.62 -23.73
CA GLY A 4 9.34 11.03 -24.08
C GLY A 4 9.26 9.54 -24.37
N ASN A 5 10.42 8.95 -24.68
CA ASN A 5 10.63 7.52 -24.74
C ASN A 5 11.81 7.11 -23.84
N LYS A 6 12.30 5.88 -23.96
CA LYS A 6 13.42 5.37 -23.14
C LYS A 6 14.74 6.16 -23.30
N GLN A 7 14.93 6.87 -24.40
CA GLN A 7 16.16 7.57 -24.73
C GLN A 7 16.04 9.10 -24.67
N ASN A 8 14.84 9.65 -24.97
CA ASN A 8 14.70 11.07 -25.20
C ASN A 8 13.43 11.64 -24.55
N ILE A 9 13.54 12.86 -24.00
CA ILE A 9 12.42 13.71 -23.66
C ILE A 9 12.15 14.63 -24.85
N TYR A 10 10.97 14.52 -25.46
CA TYR A 10 10.56 15.31 -26.61
C TYR A 10 9.86 16.61 -26.21
N PHE A 11 9.23 16.60 -25.05
CA PHE A 11 8.50 17.76 -24.54
C PHE A 11 8.50 17.73 -23.02
N GLU A 12 8.78 18.88 -22.41
CA GLU A 12 8.74 19.07 -20.96
C GLU A 12 8.16 20.47 -20.66
N LYS A 13 7.09 20.53 -19.88
CA LYS A 13 6.45 21.77 -19.47
C LYS A 13 5.90 21.67 -18.08
N TYR A 14 6.15 22.68 -17.28
CA TYR A 14 5.68 22.83 -15.89
C TYR A 14 4.64 23.93 -15.80
N ALA A 15 3.75 23.87 -14.82
CA ALA A 15 2.83 24.96 -14.53
C ALA A 15 3.60 26.15 -13.95
N LYS A 16 3.04 27.35 -14.07
CA LYS A 16 3.69 28.61 -13.68
C LYS A 16 4.19 28.56 -12.22
N ASP A 17 3.37 28.03 -11.32
CA ASP A 17 3.67 27.98 -9.88
C ASP A 17 4.17 26.59 -9.44
N PHE A 18 4.61 25.78 -10.38
CA PHE A 18 5.05 24.42 -10.16
C PHE A 18 6.32 24.11 -10.97
N PRO A 19 7.49 24.57 -10.48
CA PRO A 19 8.77 24.39 -11.19
C PRO A 19 9.23 22.91 -11.21
N LYS A 20 10.19 22.61 -12.10
CA LYS A 20 10.75 21.27 -12.31
C LYS A 20 11.21 20.59 -11.01
N ASN A 21 11.83 21.33 -10.13
CA ASN A 21 12.40 20.85 -8.88
C ASN A 21 11.44 20.85 -7.69
N GLN A 22 10.14 21.13 -7.93
CA GLN A 22 9.12 21.06 -6.87
C GLN A 22 8.75 19.61 -6.57
N PRO A 23 8.96 19.09 -5.34
CA PRO A 23 8.51 17.77 -4.97
C PRO A 23 6.99 17.62 -5.09
N GLN A 24 6.55 16.46 -5.60
CA GLN A 24 5.14 16.10 -5.74
C GLN A 24 4.80 14.91 -4.87
N THR A 25 3.68 15.01 -4.16
CA THR A 25 3.09 13.85 -3.50
C THR A 25 2.44 12.96 -4.57
N ILE A 26 2.96 11.77 -4.75
CA ILE A 26 2.45 10.83 -5.76
C ILE A 26 1.23 10.03 -5.32
N MET A 27 0.79 10.21 -4.07
CA MET A 27 -0.42 9.60 -3.53
C MET A 27 -0.52 8.09 -3.87
N SER A 28 -1.65 7.66 -4.41
CA SER A 28 -1.91 6.26 -4.75
C SER A 28 -1.08 5.69 -5.91
N ILE A 29 -0.31 6.50 -6.62
CA ILE A 29 0.71 5.99 -7.57
C ILE A 29 1.72 5.10 -6.83
N THR A 30 1.97 5.37 -5.55
CA THR A 30 2.81 4.54 -4.66
C THR A 30 2.41 3.05 -4.68
N LYS A 31 1.12 2.74 -4.88
CA LYS A 31 0.62 1.36 -4.96
C LYS A 31 1.22 0.55 -6.11
N MET A 32 1.69 1.22 -7.16
CA MET A 32 2.38 0.56 -8.29
C MET A 32 3.69 -0.11 -7.84
N PHE A 33 4.41 0.49 -6.92
CA PHE A 33 5.65 -0.09 -6.39
C PHE A 33 5.40 -1.42 -5.69
N ILE A 34 4.30 -1.54 -4.96
CA ILE A 34 3.93 -2.82 -4.31
C ILE A 34 3.73 -3.92 -5.37
N ASN A 35 3.14 -3.63 -6.52
CA ASN A 35 3.02 -4.59 -7.61
C ASN A 35 4.40 -4.99 -8.19
N LEU A 36 5.33 -4.04 -8.30
CA LEU A 36 6.71 -4.35 -8.73
C LEU A 36 7.41 -5.30 -7.73
N PHE A 37 7.27 -5.06 -6.45
CA PHE A 37 7.86 -5.89 -5.40
C PHE A 37 7.29 -7.30 -5.42
N VAL A 38 5.96 -7.43 -5.59
CA VAL A 38 5.32 -8.74 -5.79
C VAL A 38 5.83 -9.42 -7.06
N GLY A 39 6.06 -8.67 -8.14
CA GLY A 39 6.64 -9.18 -9.38
C GLY A 39 8.04 -9.78 -9.16
N GLU A 40 8.89 -9.13 -8.36
CA GLU A 40 10.19 -9.67 -7.97
C GLU A 40 10.06 -10.96 -7.14
N LEU A 41 9.16 -10.98 -6.16
CA LEU A 41 8.90 -12.17 -5.35
C LEU A 41 8.29 -13.33 -6.16
N LEU A 42 7.54 -13.05 -7.20
CA LEU A 42 7.06 -14.05 -8.15
C LEU A 42 8.19 -14.63 -8.99
N ASN A 43 9.06 -13.78 -9.51
CA ASN A 43 10.18 -14.19 -10.35
C ASN A 43 11.13 -15.13 -9.60
N ASN A 44 11.36 -14.89 -8.32
CA ASN A 44 12.19 -15.75 -7.46
C ASN A 44 11.39 -16.87 -6.75
N LYS A 45 10.11 -17.06 -7.10
CA LYS A 45 9.21 -18.09 -6.56
C LYS A 45 8.97 -18.02 -5.05
N SER A 46 9.19 -16.86 -4.44
CA SER A 46 8.99 -16.66 -3.00
C SER A 46 7.52 -16.45 -2.62
N ILE A 47 6.67 -16.03 -3.55
CA ILE A 47 5.24 -15.83 -3.33
C ILE A 47 4.40 -16.69 -4.27
N ASN A 48 3.25 -17.14 -3.78
CA ASN A 48 2.23 -17.81 -4.58
C ASN A 48 0.91 -17.04 -4.45
N LEU A 49 0.46 -16.45 -5.56
CA LEU A 49 -0.74 -15.60 -5.59
C LEU A 49 -2.05 -16.36 -5.40
N ASP A 50 -2.05 -17.68 -5.60
CA ASP A 50 -3.21 -18.53 -5.35
C ASP A 50 -3.41 -18.90 -3.88
N LYS A 51 -2.40 -18.67 -3.05
CA LYS A 51 -2.53 -18.87 -1.61
C LYS A 51 -3.45 -17.83 -0.99
N LYS A 52 -4.11 -18.24 0.10
CA LYS A 52 -4.90 -17.31 0.93
C LYS A 52 -3.98 -16.32 1.64
N VAL A 53 -4.48 -15.12 1.89
CA VAL A 53 -3.77 -14.11 2.69
C VAL A 53 -3.38 -14.66 4.06
N SER A 54 -4.26 -15.44 4.71
CA SER A 54 -3.98 -16.06 6.01
C SER A 54 -2.82 -17.06 6.01
N TYR A 55 -2.38 -17.55 4.85
CA TYR A 55 -1.18 -18.38 4.74
C TYR A 55 0.08 -17.58 5.09
N TYR A 56 0.14 -16.32 4.68
CA TYR A 56 1.26 -15.41 4.94
C TYR A 56 1.08 -14.61 6.23
N LEU A 57 -0.17 -14.20 6.51
CA LEU A 57 -0.57 -13.38 7.65
C LEU A 57 -1.63 -14.11 8.49
N PRO A 58 -1.24 -15.04 9.37
CA PRO A 58 -2.19 -15.90 10.10
C PRO A 58 -3.18 -15.16 10.99
N LYS A 59 -2.82 -13.95 11.47
CA LYS A 59 -3.66 -13.13 12.34
C LYS A 59 -4.57 -12.14 11.60
N ILE A 60 -4.49 -12.09 10.26
CA ILE A 60 -5.27 -11.12 9.47
C ILE A 60 -6.77 -11.25 9.71
N GLY A 61 -7.47 -10.12 9.72
CA GLY A 61 -8.91 -10.07 9.92
C GLY A 61 -9.71 -10.90 8.90
N SER A 62 -10.90 -11.36 9.29
CA SER A 62 -11.75 -12.21 8.45
C SER A 62 -12.09 -11.59 7.10
N GLY A 63 -11.97 -10.26 6.96
CA GLY A 63 -12.16 -9.54 5.71
C GLY A 63 -11.12 -9.84 4.63
N TYR A 64 -10.00 -10.46 5.01
CA TYR A 64 -8.94 -10.85 4.07
C TYR A 64 -8.52 -12.31 4.20
N ALA A 65 -8.72 -12.94 5.36
CA ALA A 65 -8.13 -14.23 5.69
C ALA A 65 -8.34 -15.31 4.61
N ASN A 66 -9.52 -15.39 4.02
CA ASN A 66 -9.88 -16.37 2.98
C ASN A 66 -9.76 -15.84 1.54
N ALA A 67 -9.35 -14.58 1.34
CA ALA A 67 -9.09 -14.05 0.01
C ALA A 67 -7.77 -14.61 -0.54
N LYS A 68 -7.69 -14.86 -1.84
CA LYS A 68 -6.43 -15.13 -2.51
C LYS A 68 -5.61 -13.84 -2.59
N VAL A 69 -4.29 -13.96 -2.52
CA VAL A 69 -3.38 -12.83 -2.73
C VAL A 69 -3.66 -12.14 -4.07
N GLN A 70 -3.90 -12.93 -5.13
CA GLN A 70 -4.27 -12.41 -6.45
C GLN A 70 -5.54 -11.55 -6.41
N ASP A 71 -6.58 -11.95 -5.66
CA ASP A 71 -7.82 -11.18 -5.57
C ASP A 71 -7.59 -9.85 -4.84
N VAL A 72 -6.71 -9.82 -3.85
CA VAL A 72 -6.33 -8.58 -3.14
C VAL A 72 -5.57 -7.62 -4.06
N LEU A 73 -4.58 -8.14 -4.81
CA LEU A 73 -3.82 -7.35 -5.81
C LEU A 73 -4.74 -6.74 -6.87
N ASN A 74 -5.73 -7.51 -7.32
CA ASN A 74 -6.67 -7.07 -8.35
C ASN A 74 -7.78 -6.15 -7.82
N MET A 75 -7.70 -5.69 -6.57
CA MET A 75 -8.78 -4.92 -5.94
C MET A 75 -10.14 -5.64 -6.00
N ASN A 76 -10.13 -6.98 -5.89
CA ASN A 76 -11.28 -7.83 -6.14
C ASN A 76 -11.84 -8.47 -4.85
N VAL A 77 -11.71 -7.80 -3.72
CA VAL A 77 -12.16 -8.30 -2.41
C VAL A 77 -13.35 -7.52 -1.89
N ILE A 78 -14.41 -8.23 -1.47
CA ILE A 78 -15.58 -7.68 -0.78
C ILE A 78 -15.41 -7.91 0.73
N ASN A 79 -15.22 -6.85 1.49
CA ASN A 79 -15.16 -6.89 2.95
C ASN A 79 -15.83 -5.66 3.55
N ALA A 80 -15.77 -5.51 4.86
CA ALA A 80 -16.41 -4.40 5.57
C ALA A 80 -15.64 -3.06 5.44
N TYR A 81 -14.44 -3.06 4.85
CA TYR A 81 -13.71 -1.82 4.63
C TYR A 81 -14.42 -0.93 3.60
N THR A 82 -14.60 0.34 3.95
CA THR A 82 -15.21 1.37 3.10
C THR A 82 -14.17 2.42 2.73
N GLU A 83 -13.98 2.66 1.43
CA GLU A 83 -13.15 3.74 0.90
C GLU A 83 -14.08 4.94 0.64
N ASP A 84 -14.20 5.84 1.60
CA ASP A 84 -15.03 7.04 1.50
C ASP A 84 -14.37 8.18 2.27
N TYR A 85 -13.74 9.09 1.55
CA TYR A 85 -13.00 10.23 2.12
C TYR A 85 -13.91 11.39 2.53
N THR A 86 -15.19 11.34 2.19
CA THR A 86 -16.17 12.39 2.54
C THR A 86 -16.88 12.11 3.85
N LYS A 87 -16.83 10.88 4.33
CA LYS A 87 -17.52 10.45 5.56
C LYS A 87 -16.54 10.26 6.71
N ALA A 88 -16.70 11.11 7.72
CA ALA A 88 -16.08 10.85 9.01
C ALA A 88 -16.47 9.45 9.52
N TYR A 89 -15.51 8.75 10.13
CA TYR A 89 -15.67 7.37 10.62
C TYR A 89 -15.82 6.28 9.57
N SER A 90 -15.65 6.57 8.26
CA SER A 90 -15.42 5.52 7.26
C SER A 90 -14.16 4.73 7.60
N SER A 91 -14.01 3.53 7.03
CA SER A 91 -12.79 2.75 7.29
C SER A 91 -11.53 3.46 6.78
N SER A 92 -11.60 4.13 5.62
CA SER A 92 -10.48 4.93 5.11
C SER A 92 -10.13 6.08 6.06
N PHE A 93 -11.12 6.81 6.59
CA PHE A 93 -10.90 7.88 7.55
C PHE A 93 -10.20 7.39 8.84
N LEU A 94 -10.62 6.24 9.36
CA LEU A 94 -10.00 5.61 10.55
C LEU A 94 -8.61 5.03 10.24
N HIS A 95 -8.34 4.73 8.98
CA HIS A 95 -7.06 4.22 8.50
C HIS A 95 -6.00 5.33 8.34
N GLU A 96 -6.42 6.55 8.07
CA GLU A 96 -5.50 7.69 7.86
C GLU A 96 -4.51 7.93 9.02
N PRO A 97 -4.92 7.94 10.31
CA PRO A 97 -3.97 8.12 11.39
C PRO A 97 -3.00 6.95 11.52
N VAL A 98 -3.44 5.73 11.21
CA VAL A 98 -2.63 4.52 11.26
C VAL A 98 -1.54 4.55 10.19
N GLY A 99 -1.87 5.05 9.00
CA GLY A 99 -0.94 5.28 7.89
C GLY A 99 -0.20 6.62 7.97
N GLY A 100 -0.40 7.40 9.04
CA GLY A 100 0.25 8.69 9.26
C GLY A 100 -0.19 9.84 8.34
N TRP A 101 -1.28 9.66 7.61
CA TRP A 101 -1.85 10.71 6.76
C TRP A 101 -2.58 11.81 7.54
N ARG A 102 -2.98 11.50 8.74
CA ARG A 102 -3.66 12.40 9.65
C ARG A 102 -3.12 12.21 11.07
N LEU A 103 -2.92 13.30 11.78
CA LEU A 103 -2.57 13.20 13.19
C LEU A 103 -3.72 12.55 13.99
N PRO A 104 -3.41 11.61 14.87
CA PRO A 104 -4.41 11.04 15.76
C PRO A 104 -4.99 12.14 16.66
N LYS A 105 -6.27 12.04 16.95
CA LYS A 105 -6.93 12.93 17.93
C LYS A 105 -6.65 12.41 19.34
N SER A 106 -6.79 13.32 20.33
CA SER A 106 -6.74 12.92 21.73
C SER A 106 -7.81 11.84 22.00
N GLY A 107 -7.39 10.70 22.54
CA GLY A 107 -8.25 9.54 22.79
C GLY A 107 -8.33 8.52 21.66
N ASP A 108 -7.73 8.78 20.49
CA ASP A 108 -7.58 7.76 19.44
C ASP A 108 -6.65 6.64 19.93
N THR A 109 -7.05 5.39 19.66
CA THR A 109 -6.17 4.24 19.91
C THR A 109 -5.06 4.21 18.86
N HIS A 110 -3.82 4.22 19.31
CA HIS A 110 -2.65 4.06 18.44
C HIS A 110 -2.53 2.58 18.05
N LEU A 111 -3.14 2.23 16.92
CA LEU A 111 -2.98 0.91 16.33
C LEU A 111 -1.79 0.93 15.35
N SER A 112 -1.00 -0.14 15.36
CA SER A 112 -0.08 -0.38 14.24
C SER A 112 -0.87 -0.72 12.97
N GLN A 113 -0.24 -0.56 11.81
CA GLN A 113 -0.83 -0.93 10.51
C GLN A 113 -1.36 -2.37 10.54
N GLU A 114 -0.56 -3.33 11.00
CA GLU A 114 -0.97 -4.72 11.13
C GLU A 114 -2.18 -4.88 12.04
N SER A 115 -2.15 -4.25 13.22
CA SER A 115 -3.26 -4.32 14.18
C SER A 115 -4.56 -3.77 13.59
N TYR A 116 -4.50 -2.66 12.86
CA TYR A 116 -5.66 -2.10 12.18
C TYR A 116 -6.22 -3.06 11.11
N LEU A 117 -5.37 -3.60 10.24
CA LEU A 117 -5.78 -4.53 9.19
C LEU A 117 -6.40 -5.81 9.77
N ASN A 118 -5.94 -6.25 10.94
CA ASN A 118 -6.52 -7.39 11.65
C ASN A 118 -7.95 -7.13 12.13
N THR A 119 -8.38 -5.88 12.27
CA THR A 119 -9.77 -5.53 12.66
C THR A 119 -10.76 -5.62 11.50
N ILE A 120 -10.30 -5.66 10.25
CA ILE A 120 -11.17 -5.63 9.08
C ILE A 120 -11.93 -6.96 8.94
N LYS A 121 -13.25 -6.89 8.99
CA LYS A 121 -14.16 -8.06 8.98
C LYS A 121 -14.71 -8.33 7.58
N SER A 122 -15.12 -9.57 7.36
CA SER A 122 -15.95 -9.93 6.19
C SER A 122 -17.33 -9.26 6.28
N LYS A 123 -17.95 -8.99 5.13
CA LYS A 123 -19.36 -8.60 5.09
C LYS A 123 -20.23 -9.83 5.38
N LYS A 124 -21.22 -9.66 6.25
CA LYS A 124 -22.21 -10.70 6.55
C LYS A 124 -22.85 -11.19 5.24
N ASN A 125 -22.91 -12.51 5.05
CA ASN A 125 -23.53 -13.17 3.89
C ASN A 125 -22.93 -12.77 2.51
N LYS A 126 -21.69 -12.32 2.46
CA LYS A 126 -20.98 -12.03 1.20
C LYS A 126 -19.72 -12.88 1.07
N ASN A 127 -19.49 -13.42 -0.11
CA ASN A 127 -18.20 -14.01 -0.45
C ASN A 127 -17.14 -12.90 -0.52
N LEU A 128 -15.92 -13.19 -0.10
CA LEU A 128 -14.83 -12.22 -0.20
C LEU A 128 -14.48 -11.91 -1.65
N LYS A 129 -14.55 -12.92 -2.55
CA LYS A 129 -14.29 -12.71 -3.97
C LYS A 129 -15.44 -11.95 -4.62
N ASN A 130 -15.11 -10.83 -5.24
CA ASN A 130 -16.02 -10.09 -6.08
C ASN A 130 -16.22 -10.83 -7.43
N LYS A 131 -17.45 -11.08 -7.80
CA LYS A 131 -17.80 -11.75 -9.07
C LYS A 131 -18.12 -10.75 -10.19
N SER A 132 -18.17 -9.45 -9.91
CA SER A 132 -18.29 -8.43 -10.95
C SER A 132 -16.93 -8.23 -11.63
N ASN A 133 -16.92 -7.73 -12.84
CA ASN A 133 -15.70 -7.36 -13.54
C ASN A 133 -15.19 -5.96 -13.12
N LEU A 134 -15.76 -5.36 -12.09
CA LEU A 134 -15.40 -4.04 -11.59
C LEU A 134 -14.45 -4.17 -10.40
N ALA A 135 -13.41 -3.36 -10.39
CA ALA A 135 -12.53 -3.27 -9.23
C ALA A 135 -13.24 -2.58 -8.06
N PHE A 136 -13.09 -3.15 -6.86
CA PHE A 136 -13.47 -2.50 -5.60
C PHE A 136 -12.23 -1.91 -4.95
N TYR A 137 -11.90 -0.69 -5.34
CA TYR A 137 -10.72 0.00 -4.83
C TYR A 137 -10.74 0.11 -3.31
N LYS A 138 -9.64 -0.29 -2.67
CA LYS A 138 -9.40 -0.18 -1.23
C LYS A 138 -7.92 0.04 -0.96
N SER A 139 -7.57 1.11 -0.27
CA SER A 139 -6.19 1.36 0.15
C SER A 139 -5.64 0.23 1.02
N ALA A 140 -6.45 -0.29 1.93
CA ALA A 140 -6.09 -1.42 2.78
C ALA A 140 -5.66 -2.69 2.01
N ASN A 141 -6.11 -2.89 0.76
CA ASN A 141 -5.65 -4.02 -0.05
C ASN A 141 -4.14 -3.94 -0.30
N THR A 142 -3.65 -2.74 -0.64
CA THR A 142 -2.22 -2.53 -0.89
C THR A 142 -1.39 -2.74 0.38
N ASP A 143 -1.90 -2.29 1.52
CA ASP A 143 -1.21 -2.44 2.79
C ASP A 143 -1.12 -3.91 3.23
N VAL A 144 -2.18 -4.70 3.01
CA VAL A 144 -2.14 -6.16 3.22
C VAL A 144 -1.06 -6.81 2.35
N ILE A 145 -0.96 -6.44 1.08
CA ILE A 145 0.09 -6.96 0.19
C ILE A 145 1.47 -6.49 0.67
N GLY A 146 1.60 -5.23 1.10
CA GLY A 146 2.82 -4.71 1.68
C GLY A 146 3.32 -5.54 2.85
N LEU A 147 2.45 -5.85 3.82
CA LEU A 147 2.78 -6.74 4.94
C LEU A 147 3.22 -8.15 4.48
N ILE A 148 2.59 -8.69 3.44
CA ILE A 148 3.01 -9.98 2.85
C ILE A 148 4.42 -9.86 2.28
N VAL A 149 4.72 -8.78 1.54
CA VAL A 149 6.07 -8.53 0.99
C VAL A 149 7.10 -8.46 2.10
N GLU A 150 6.86 -7.69 3.15
CA GLU A 150 7.75 -7.59 4.32
C GLU A 150 7.93 -8.95 5.01
N LYS A 151 6.83 -9.68 5.22
CA LYS A 151 6.86 -10.99 5.89
C LYS A 151 7.69 -12.03 5.13
N ILE A 152 7.55 -12.08 3.81
CA ILE A 152 8.26 -13.04 2.96
C ILE A 152 9.74 -12.66 2.85
N SER A 153 10.03 -11.38 2.63
CA SER A 153 11.37 -10.90 2.34
C SER A 153 12.23 -10.69 3.59
N GLY A 154 11.60 -10.49 4.76
CA GLY A 154 12.29 -10.05 5.97
C GLY A 154 12.86 -8.62 5.86
N LYS A 155 12.38 -7.84 4.89
CA LYS A 155 12.84 -6.47 4.62
C LYS A 155 11.65 -5.51 4.67
N SER A 156 11.88 -4.30 5.19
CA SER A 156 10.85 -3.26 5.23
C SER A 156 10.45 -2.77 3.84
N LEU A 157 9.23 -2.26 3.68
CA LEU A 157 8.81 -1.60 2.43
C LEU A 157 9.71 -0.41 2.09
N ARG A 158 10.24 0.29 3.09
CA ARG A 158 11.22 1.37 2.89
C ARG A 158 12.46 0.84 2.16
N HIS A 159 13.00 -0.30 2.57
CA HIS A 159 14.14 -0.93 1.90
C HIS A 159 13.82 -1.25 0.43
N TRP A 160 12.64 -1.81 0.16
CA TRP A 160 12.19 -2.11 -1.19
C TRP A 160 12.04 -0.86 -2.06
N MET A 161 11.47 0.20 -1.50
CA MET A 161 11.31 1.49 -2.18
C MET A 161 12.67 2.11 -2.53
N LEU A 162 13.62 2.14 -1.60
CA LEU A 162 14.96 2.66 -1.85
C LEU A 162 15.67 1.91 -2.97
N ARG A 163 15.60 0.59 -2.98
CA ARG A 163 16.13 -0.23 -4.08
C ARG A 163 15.50 0.10 -5.43
N ALA A 164 14.18 0.28 -5.46
CA ALA A 164 13.48 0.62 -6.71
C ALA A 164 13.90 2.00 -7.23
N VAL A 165 14.07 2.97 -6.35
CA VAL A 165 14.51 4.34 -6.67
C VAL A 165 15.94 4.34 -7.19
N GLU A 166 16.83 3.62 -6.52
CA GLU A 166 18.23 3.46 -6.92
C GLU A 166 18.32 2.78 -8.30
N ALA A 167 17.59 1.67 -8.49
CA ALA A 167 17.55 0.96 -9.77
C ALA A 167 16.96 1.80 -10.92
N ALA A 168 16.03 2.71 -10.62
CA ALA A 168 15.44 3.62 -11.59
C ALA A 168 16.32 4.82 -11.93
N GLY A 169 17.41 5.05 -11.17
CA GLY A 169 18.33 6.17 -11.40
C GLY A 169 17.65 7.53 -11.17
N PHE A 170 16.86 7.67 -10.12
CA PHE A 170 16.26 8.96 -9.78
C PHE A 170 17.37 9.98 -9.45
N GLU A 171 17.40 11.09 -10.18
CA GLU A 171 18.36 12.19 -9.94
C GLU A 171 18.00 13.00 -8.69
N ASP A 172 16.69 13.22 -8.50
CA ASP A 172 16.15 13.91 -7.32
C ASP A 172 15.73 12.90 -6.26
N GLY A 173 15.87 13.27 -4.99
CA GLY A 173 15.54 12.38 -3.88
C GLY A 173 14.06 11.96 -3.86
N LEU A 174 13.79 10.74 -3.45
CA LEU A 174 12.45 10.28 -3.08
C LEU A 174 12.26 10.44 -1.57
N TYR A 175 11.28 11.25 -1.18
CA TYR A 175 10.87 11.36 0.21
C TYR A 175 9.87 10.26 0.53
N ILE A 176 10.29 9.28 1.34
CA ILE A 176 9.44 8.19 1.80
C ILE A 176 8.96 8.56 3.20
N CYS A 177 7.64 8.62 3.39
CA CYS A 177 7.08 8.80 4.72
C CYS A 177 7.35 7.54 5.56
N LEU A 178 8.03 7.70 6.69
CA LEU A 178 8.47 6.61 7.57
C LEU A 178 7.33 5.85 8.26
N LEU A 179 6.09 6.29 8.09
CA LEU A 179 4.94 5.79 8.83
C LEU A 179 4.44 4.40 8.38
N TYR A 180 5.07 3.82 7.36
CA TYR A 180 4.75 2.47 6.88
C TYR A 180 5.59 1.35 7.50
N THR A 181 6.52 1.64 8.40
CA THR A 181 7.36 0.62 9.02
C THR A 181 7.04 0.46 10.50
N SER A 182 6.86 -0.78 10.93
CA SER A 182 6.72 -1.15 12.35
C SER A 182 7.94 -0.76 13.20
N ASP A 183 9.07 -0.42 12.57
CA ASP A 183 10.36 -0.12 13.21
C ASP A 183 10.67 1.37 13.37
N ALA A 184 9.75 2.26 12.97
CA ALA A 184 9.98 3.71 13.10
C ALA A 184 10.21 4.18 14.55
N ALA A 185 9.85 3.35 15.54
CA ALA A 185 10.04 3.66 16.97
C ALA A 185 11.46 3.35 17.46
N ASP A 186 12.20 2.44 16.83
CA ASP A 186 13.54 2.02 17.27
C ASP A 186 14.67 2.84 16.66
N GLU A 187 14.50 3.37 15.44
CA GLU A 187 15.53 4.22 14.80
C GLU A 187 15.64 5.64 15.38
N LEU A 188 14.66 6.11 16.14
CA LEU A 188 14.72 7.40 16.83
C LEU A 188 15.39 7.34 18.21
N ARG A 189 15.86 6.16 18.63
CA ARG A 189 16.54 5.94 19.91
C ARG A 189 18.03 5.64 19.83
N SER A 190 18.61 5.69 18.63
CA SER A 190 20.06 5.51 18.42
C SER A 190 20.76 6.81 18.08
#